data_187bfcef60fee884a866cab2adab0cd7
#
_entry.id   187bfcef60fee884a866cab2adab0cd7
#
_cell.length_a   1.000
_cell.length_b   1.000
_cell.length_c   1.000
_cell.angle_alpha   90.00
_cell.angle_beta   90.00
_cell.angle_gamma   90.00
#
_symmetry.space_group_name_H-M   'P 1'
#
loop_
_entity.id
_entity.type
_entity.pdbx_description
1 polymer ?
#
loop_
_entity_poly.entity_id
_entity_poly.type
_entity_poly.pdbx_seq_one_letter_code
_entity_poly.pdbx_strand_id
1 'polypeptide(L)'
;LLGSRGLGDVYKRQAINFGIIYGISQYGLAKQINVTNHEAEEFLNAYFLKFPEIKIYMDRTIKFCRKSGFVNNIFGRRSHFININDKNYNIRNFQERAAINAPIQGSAAEIMRLAMIRLDKKLSDQKNQNTKMLLQIHDELIFETPKEEAKRISKIIIDEMSSVVKSEQHSFSIPLTVDLNTGENWGTLH
;
A
#
# COMPACT_ATOMS: atom_id res chain seq x y z
N LEU A 1 10.77 7.02 25.24
CA LEU A 1 9.96 5.92 25.83
C LEU A 1 9.87 4.68 24.92
N LEU A 2 10.82 4.44 24.02
CA LEU A 2 10.91 3.26 23.15
C LEU A 2 12.30 2.65 23.22
N GLY A 3 12.79 2.45 24.42
CA GLY A 3 14.16 2.03 24.69
C GLY A 3 14.30 0.62 25.24
N SER A 4 13.70 -0.40 24.62
CA SER A 4 14.11 -1.78 24.86
C SER A 4 14.27 -2.51 23.54
N ARG A 5 15.45 -3.08 23.37
CA ARG A 5 15.96 -3.65 22.13
C ARG A 5 15.63 -5.14 22.05
N GLY A 6 14.52 -5.49 21.37
CA GLY A 6 14.19 -6.89 21.13
C GLY A 6 13.33 -7.06 19.86
N LEU A 7 13.40 -8.23 19.23
CA LEU A 7 12.55 -8.62 18.09
C LEU A 7 11.05 -8.37 18.36
N GLY A 8 10.61 -8.50 19.63
CA GLY A 8 9.26 -8.18 20.06
C GLY A 8 8.86 -6.70 19.88
N ASP A 9 9.80 -5.77 20.01
CA ASP A 9 9.51 -4.34 19.84
C ASP A 9 9.38 -3.94 18.36
N VAL A 10 10.13 -4.58 17.48
CA VAL A 10 10.00 -4.38 16.02
C VAL A 10 8.64 -4.88 15.57
N TYR A 11 8.22 -6.06 16.01
CA TYR A 11 6.90 -6.61 15.71
C TYR A 11 5.76 -5.71 16.21
N LYS A 12 5.85 -5.23 17.45
CA LYS A 12 4.85 -4.30 18.02
C LYS A 12 4.77 -3.01 17.22
N ARG A 13 5.90 -2.44 16.80
CA ARG A 13 5.94 -1.22 15.98
C ARG A 13 5.31 -1.46 14.60
N GLN A 14 5.60 -2.57 13.96
CA GLN A 14 4.97 -2.95 12.69
C GLN A 14 3.46 -3.13 12.86
N ALA A 15 3.02 -3.86 13.89
CA ALA A 15 1.61 -4.06 14.19
C ALA A 15 0.86 -2.73 14.43
N ILE A 16 1.49 -1.78 15.14
CA ILE A 16 0.93 -0.45 15.37
C ILE A 16 0.83 0.32 14.05
N ASN A 17 1.91 0.40 13.28
CA ASN A 17 1.93 1.15 12.01
C ASN A 17 0.90 0.60 11.02
N PHE A 18 0.90 -0.71 10.78
CA PHE A 18 -0.07 -1.35 9.88
C PHE A 18 -1.49 -1.24 10.44
N GLY A 19 -1.67 -1.50 11.73
CA GLY A 19 -2.96 -1.40 12.37
C GLY A 19 -3.60 -0.02 12.22
N ILE A 20 -2.83 1.04 12.39
CA ILE A 20 -3.32 2.43 12.25
C ILE A 20 -3.74 2.72 10.79
N ILE A 21 -2.94 2.31 9.80
CA ILE A 21 -3.29 2.46 8.38
C ILE A 21 -4.59 1.74 8.04
N TYR A 22 -4.83 0.60 8.68
CA TYR A 22 -6.08 -0.17 8.55
C TYR A 22 -7.19 0.29 9.50
N GLY A 23 -7.00 1.40 10.22
CA GLY A 23 -7.99 1.96 11.13
C GLY A 23 -8.29 1.07 12.35
N ILE A 24 -7.24 0.43 12.91
CA ILE A 24 -7.39 -0.46 14.07
C ILE A 24 -8.00 0.30 15.25
N SER A 25 -8.94 -0.35 15.95
CA SER A 25 -9.44 0.19 17.21
C SER A 25 -8.47 -0.09 18.36
N GLN A 26 -8.56 0.68 19.43
CA GLN A 26 -7.84 0.45 20.70
C GLN A 26 -7.95 -1.00 21.15
N TYR A 27 -9.16 -1.56 21.17
CA TYR A 27 -9.40 -2.97 21.51
C TYR A 27 -8.69 -3.95 20.56
N GLY A 28 -8.75 -3.69 19.26
CA GLY A 28 -8.08 -4.51 18.24
C GLY A 28 -6.55 -4.48 18.43
N LEU A 29 -5.99 -3.30 18.67
CA LEU A 29 -4.56 -3.15 18.92
C LEU A 29 -4.15 -3.86 20.22
N ALA A 30 -4.88 -3.68 21.30
CA ALA A 30 -4.63 -4.34 22.58
C ALA A 30 -4.52 -5.87 22.44
N LYS A 31 -5.46 -6.46 21.70
CA LYS A 31 -5.48 -7.90 21.42
C LYS A 31 -4.31 -8.33 20.52
N GLN A 32 -3.96 -7.53 19.50
CA GLN A 32 -2.93 -7.88 18.53
C GLN A 32 -1.51 -7.88 19.14
N ILE A 33 -1.22 -6.91 20.01
CA ILE A 33 0.11 -6.78 20.62
C ILE A 33 0.16 -7.31 22.07
N ASN A 34 -0.93 -7.94 22.54
CA ASN A 34 -1.08 -8.55 23.85
C ASN A 34 -0.76 -7.59 25.00
N VAL A 35 -1.44 -6.47 25.04
CA VAL A 35 -1.37 -5.45 26.10
C VAL A 35 -2.78 -5.11 26.61
N THR A 36 -2.86 -4.33 27.68
CA THR A 36 -4.12 -3.81 28.19
C THR A 36 -4.74 -2.77 27.24
N ASN A 37 -6.06 -2.57 27.32
CA ASN A 37 -6.71 -1.51 26.56
C ASN A 37 -6.13 -0.13 26.86
N HIS A 38 -5.77 0.13 28.10
CA HIS A 38 -5.17 1.40 28.54
C HIS A 38 -3.81 1.63 27.87
N GLU A 39 -2.92 0.64 27.87
CA GLU A 39 -1.63 0.72 27.20
C GLU A 39 -1.79 0.91 25.69
N ALA A 40 -2.75 0.22 25.05
CA ALA A 40 -3.03 0.40 23.63
C ALA A 40 -3.52 1.83 23.31
N GLU A 41 -4.33 2.42 24.19
CA GLU A 41 -4.76 3.81 24.09
C GLU A 41 -3.58 4.79 24.21
N GLU A 42 -2.71 4.58 25.17
CA GLU A 42 -1.50 5.39 25.34
C GLU A 42 -0.61 5.31 24.08
N PHE A 43 -0.41 4.12 23.50
CA PHE A 43 0.33 3.95 22.26
C PHE A 43 -0.31 4.72 21.11
N LEU A 44 -1.63 4.61 20.92
CA LEU A 44 -2.34 5.35 19.85
C LEU A 44 -2.25 6.86 20.05
N ASN A 45 -2.42 7.34 21.28
CA ASN A 45 -2.32 8.76 21.60
C ASN A 45 -0.90 9.29 21.36
N ALA A 46 0.13 8.57 21.81
CA ALA A 46 1.52 8.93 21.55
C ALA A 46 1.86 8.93 20.05
N TYR A 47 1.31 7.98 19.30
CA TYR A 47 1.48 7.91 17.85
C TYR A 47 0.86 9.11 17.13
N PHE A 48 -0.40 9.43 17.44
CA PHE A 48 -1.09 10.57 16.83
C PHE A 48 -0.55 11.93 17.29
N LEU A 49 0.02 11.99 18.49
CA LEU A 49 0.75 13.19 18.93
C LEU A 49 2.02 13.42 18.09
N LYS A 50 2.70 12.34 17.74
CA LYS A 50 3.92 12.38 16.91
C LYS A 50 3.62 12.59 15.43
N PHE A 51 2.50 12.05 14.94
CA PHE A 51 2.08 12.08 13.54
C PHE A 51 0.64 12.60 13.42
N PRO A 52 0.38 13.87 13.73
CA PRO A 52 -0.98 14.44 13.76
C PRO A 52 -1.65 14.44 12.38
N GLU A 53 -0.88 14.52 11.31
CA GLU A 53 -1.40 14.52 9.92
C GLU A 53 -2.12 13.23 9.58
N ILE A 54 -1.71 12.10 10.16
CA ILE A 54 -2.38 10.80 9.94
C ILE A 54 -3.80 10.85 10.52
N LYS A 55 -3.97 11.38 11.73
CA LYS A 55 -5.30 11.54 12.33
C LYS A 55 -6.16 12.52 11.53
N ILE A 56 -5.59 13.63 11.10
CA ILE A 56 -6.28 14.60 10.23
C ILE A 56 -6.74 13.94 8.92
N TYR A 57 -5.89 13.15 8.30
CA TYR A 57 -6.22 12.37 7.10
C TYR A 57 -7.41 11.43 7.36
N MET A 58 -7.38 10.65 8.45
CA MET A 58 -8.45 9.71 8.80
C MET A 58 -9.78 10.43 8.99
N ASP A 59 -9.80 11.47 9.83
CA ASP A 59 -11.01 12.24 10.15
C ASP A 59 -11.59 12.94 8.91
N ARG A 60 -10.73 13.51 8.08
CA ARG A 60 -11.11 14.14 6.81
C ARG A 60 -11.69 13.14 5.82
N THR A 61 -11.09 11.96 5.71
CA THR A 61 -11.54 10.90 4.81
C THR A 61 -12.89 10.37 5.21
N ILE A 62 -13.11 10.10 6.51
CA ILE A 62 -14.42 9.66 7.04
C ILE A 62 -15.48 10.74 6.77
N LYS A 63 -15.18 12.00 7.11
CA LYS A 63 -16.11 13.12 6.91
C LYS A 63 -16.51 13.28 5.44
N PHE A 64 -15.54 13.18 4.55
CA PHE A 64 -15.79 13.23 3.11
C PHE A 64 -16.65 12.04 2.66
N CYS A 65 -16.28 10.81 3.06
CA CYS A 65 -17.01 9.61 2.68
C CYS A 65 -18.45 9.61 3.18
N ARG A 66 -18.69 10.06 4.42
CA ARG A 66 -20.05 10.20 4.97
C ARG A 66 -20.94 11.16 4.18
N LYS A 67 -20.33 12.21 3.61
CA LYS A 67 -21.03 13.20 2.79
C LYS A 67 -21.28 12.72 1.37
N SER A 68 -20.29 12.06 0.74
CA SER A 68 -20.31 11.73 -0.69
C SER A 68 -20.70 10.29 -1.01
N GLY A 69 -20.60 9.36 -0.03
CA GLY A 69 -20.81 7.94 -0.22
C GLY A 69 -19.66 7.21 -0.89
N PHE A 70 -18.52 7.88 -1.13
CA PHE A 70 -17.33 7.30 -1.73
C PHE A 70 -16.05 8.00 -1.26
N VAL A 71 -14.90 7.38 -1.53
CA VAL A 71 -13.57 8.00 -1.47
C VAL A 71 -12.86 7.84 -2.80
N ASN A 72 -11.87 8.68 -3.07
CA ASN A 72 -11.04 8.60 -4.28
C ASN A 72 -9.62 8.13 -3.93
N ASN A 73 -9.03 7.33 -4.81
CA ASN A 73 -7.58 7.17 -4.81
C ASN A 73 -6.92 8.42 -5.43
N ILE A 74 -5.58 8.48 -5.44
CA ILE A 74 -4.81 9.61 -5.99
C ILE A 74 -5.00 9.83 -7.50
N PHE A 75 -5.48 8.82 -8.22
CA PHE A 75 -5.78 8.88 -9.66
C PHE A 75 -7.25 9.20 -9.94
N GLY A 76 -8.06 9.49 -8.90
CA GLY A 76 -9.46 9.85 -9.03
C GLY A 76 -10.43 8.67 -9.13
N ARG A 77 -9.97 7.41 -9.07
CA ARG A 77 -10.86 6.24 -9.05
C ARG A 77 -11.64 6.19 -7.75
N ARG A 78 -12.96 5.98 -7.86
CA ARG A 78 -13.89 5.98 -6.73
C ARG A 78 -14.08 4.59 -6.14
N SER A 79 -14.08 4.53 -4.80
CA SER A 79 -14.52 3.38 -4.01
C SER A 79 -15.77 3.77 -3.23
N HIS A 80 -16.89 3.07 -3.45
CA HIS A 80 -18.20 3.40 -2.88
C HIS A 80 -18.45 2.68 -1.55
N PHE A 81 -19.08 3.37 -0.61
CA PHE A 81 -19.38 2.90 0.75
C PHE A 81 -20.86 3.16 1.09
N ILE A 82 -21.71 2.24 0.70
CA ILE A 82 -23.20 2.39 0.81
C ILE A 82 -23.62 2.52 2.28
N ASN A 83 -22.98 1.76 3.18
CA ASN A 83 -23.36 1.68 4.59
C ASN A 83 -22.49 2.57 5.50
N ILE A 84 -21.83 3.62 4.96
CA ILE A 84 -20.97 4.51 5.73
C ILE A 84 -21.72 5.28 6.83
N ASN A 85 -23.02 5.48 6.66
CA ASN A 85 -23.92 6.15 7.60
C ASN A 85 -24.90 5.20 8.30
N ASP A 86 -24.60 3.89 8.32
CA ASP A 86 -25.47 2.89 8.94
C ASP A 86 -25.69 3.21 10.43
N LYS A 87 -26.91 2.94 10.93
CA LYS A 87 -27.27 3.13 12.34
C LYS A 87 -26.55 2.13 13.24
N ASN A 88 -26.26 0.93 12.74
CA ASN A 88 -25.48 -0.08 13.44
C ASN A 88 -24.03 0.35 13.56
N TYR A 89 -23.56 0.53 14.79
CA TYR A 89 -22.19 0.95 15.08
C TYR A 89 -21.14 0.03 14.44
N ASN A 90 -21.30 -1.28 14.49
CA ASN A 90 -20.34 -2.24 13.98
C ASN A 90 -20.21 -2.15 12.45
N ILE A 91 -21.33 -2.03 11.75
CA ILE A 91 -21.36 -1.88 10.28
C ILE A 91 -20.69 -0.56 9.90
N ARG A 92 -21.10 0.53 10.54
CA ARG A 92 -20.53 1.86 10.28
C ARG A 92 -19.03 1.90 10.53
N ASN A 93 -18.57 1.39 11.68
CA ASN A 93 -17.15 1.38 12.04
C ASN A 93 -16.31 0.53 11.06
N PHE A 94 -16.84 -0.59 10.59
CA PHE A 94 -16.20 -1.39 9.54
C PHE A 94 -16.07 -0.58 8.24
N GLN A 95 -17.12 0.12 7.81
CA GLN A 95 -17.12 0.95 6.59
C GLN A 95 -16.14 2.13 6.72
N GLU A 96 -16.06 2.77 7.88
CA GLU A 96 -15.12 3.86 8.15
C GLU A 96 -13.67 3.42 8.03
N ARG A 97 -13.32 2.26 8.62
CA ARG A 97 -11.98 1.68 8.48
C ARG A 97 -11.64 1.36 7.03
N ALA A 98 -12.58 0.73 6.32
CA ALA A 98 -12.42 0.43 4.91
C ALA A 98 -12.26 1.72 4.06
N ALA A 99 -13.00 2.78 4.38
CA ALA A 99 -12.91 4.07 3.69
C ALA A 99 -11.56 4.78 3.92
N ILE A 100 -10.98 4.68 5.11
CA ILE A 100 -9.64 5.21 5.41
C ILE A 100 -8.58 4.52 4.56
N ASN A 101 -8.68 3.20 4.44
CA ASN A 101 -7.69 2.38 3.75
C ASN A 101 -7.82 2.39 2.22
N ALA A 102 -9.04 2.52 1.69
CA ALA A 102 -9.31 2.42 0.26
C ALA A 102 -8.52 3.40 -0.64
N PRO A 103 -8.28 4.68 -0.28
CA PRO A 103 -7.44 5.56 -1.07
C PRO A 103 -5.99 5.07 -1.17
N ILE A 104 -5.45 4.51 -0.10
CA ILE A 104 -4.05 4.04 -0.02
C ILE A 104 -3.90 2.76 -0.85
N GLN A 105 -4.68 1.73 -0.55
CA GLN A 105 -4.62 0.46 -1.30
C GLN A 105 -5.05 0.62 -2.76
N GLY A 106 -6.09 1.42 -3.01
CA GLY A 106 -6.52 1.71 -4.37
C GLY A 106 -5.48 2.47 -5.19
N SER A 107 -4.67 3.33 -4.55
CA SER A 107 -3.55 3.99 -5.21
C SER A 107 -2.42 3.02 -5.53
N ALA A 108 -2.06 2.15 -4.59
CA ALA A 108 -1.04 1.12 -4.81
C ALA A 108 -1.43 0.16 -5.95
N ALA A 109 -2.67 -0.32 -5.97
CA ALA A 109 -3.19 -1.16 -7.04
C ALA A 109 -3.17 -0.46 -8.41
N GLU A 110 -3.49 0.84 -8.45
CA GLU A 110 -3.47 1.62 -9.69
C GLU A 110 -2.04 1.88 -10.18
N ILE A 111 -1.08 2.12 -9.28
CA ILE A 111 0.35 2.22 -9.61
C ILE A 111 0.83 0.92 -10.27
N MET A 112 0.51 -0.23 -9.68
CA MET A 112 0.87 -1.54 -10.25
C MET A 112 0.23 -1.75 -11.63
N ARG A 113 -1.06 -1.44 -11.78
CA ARG A 113 -1.76 -1.53 -13.06
C ARG A 113 -1.12 -0.64 -14.15
N LEU A 114 -0.76 0.58 -13.81
CA LEU A 114 -0.09 1.50 -14.73
C LEU A 114 1.32 1.02 -15.09
N ALA A 115 2.07 0.47 -14.12
CA ALA A 115 3.36 -0.13 -14.36
C ALA A 115 3.26 -1.29 -15.37
N MET A 116 2.29 -2.20 -15.17
CA MET A 116 2.04 -3.31 -16.10
C MET A 116 1.73 -2.84 -17.52
N ILE A 117 0.85 -1.83 -17.67
CA ILE A 117 0.50 -1.28 -18.98
C ILE A 117 1.72 -0.66 -19.69
N ARG A 118 2.56 0.08 -18.96
CA ARG A 118 3.77 0.68 -19.52
C ARG A 118 4.79 -0.37 -19.92
N LEU A 119 4.99 -1.37 -19.04
CA LEU A 119 5.90 -2.49 -19.30
C LEU A 119 5.43 -3.33 -20.49
N ASP A 120 4.15 -3.67 -20.57
CA ASP A 120 3.58 -4.40 -21.70
C ASP A 120 3.86 -3.66 -23.01
N LYS A 121 3.54 -2.37 -23.07
CA LYS A 121 3.84 -1.52 -24.24
C LYS A 121 5.33 -1.48 -24.58
N LYS A 122 6.20 -1.39 -23.57
CA LYS A 122 7.65 -1.30 -23.77
C LYS A 122 8.27 -2.63 -24.19
N LEU A 123 7.76 -3.74 -23.66
CA LEU A 123 8.25 -5.08 -23.96
C LEU A 123 7.67 -5.64 -25.27
N SER A 124 6.54 -5.13 -25.74
CA SER A 124 5.97 -5.48 -27.05
C SER A 124 6.77 -4.89 -28.23
N ASP A 125 7.75 -4.03 -27.97
CA ASP A 125 8.64 -3.52 -29.01
C ASP A 125 9.55 -4.66 -29.55
N GLN A 126 9.81 -4.67 -30.86
CA GLN A 126 10.49 -5.77 -31.57
C GLN A 126 11.82 -6.22 -30.94
N LYS A 127 12.50 -5.34 -30.25
CA LYS A 127 13.76 -5.64 -29.55
C LYS A 127 13.62 -6.50 -28.29
N ASN A 128 12.40 -6.69 -27.80
CA ASN A 128 12.12 -7.31 -26.49
C ASN A 128 11.17 -8.50 -26.61
N GLN A 129 10.90 -9.01 -27.81
CA GLN A 129 9.87 -10.05 -28.09
C GLN A 129 10.05 -11.35 -27.30
N ASN A 130 11.26 -11.64 -26.80
CA ASN A 130 11.56 -12.85 -26.04
C ASN A 130 11.30 -12.67 -24.54
N THR A 131 10.92 -11.45 -24.07
CA THR A 131 10.60 -11.20 -22.69
C THR A 131 9.09 -11.20 -22.49
N LYS A 132 8.61 -11.95 -21.51
CA LYS A 132 7.20 -12.10 -21.19
C LYS A 132 6.93 -11.71 -19.74
N MET A 133 5.92 -10.87 -19.51
CA MET A 133 5.35 -10.68 -18.19
C MET A 133 4.41 -11.85 -17.91
N LEU A 134 4.74 -12.68 -16.91
CA LEU A 134 4.04 -13.94 -16.64
C LEU A 134 2.92 -13.78 -15.62
N LEU A 135 3.24 -13.18 -14.47
CA LEU A 135 2.34 -13.14 -13.31
C LEU A 135 2.46 -11.81 -12.56
N GLN A 136 1.35 -11.41 -11.94
CA GLN A 136 1.32 -10.43 -10.85
C GLN A 136 0.94 -11.15 -9.56
N ILE A 137 1.73 -10.95 -8.50
CA ILE A 137 1.47 -11.50 -7.17
C ILE A 137 1.58 -10.35 -6.19
N HIS A 138 0.44 -9.87 -5.65
CA HIS A 138 0.36 -8.70 -4.78
C HIS A 138 1.01 -7.45 -5.41
N ASP A 139 2.21 -7.09 -4.96
CA ASP A 139 3.03 -5.95 -5.37
C ASP A 139 4.27 -6.36 -6.19
N GLU A 140 4.33 -7.61 -6.62
CA GLU A 140 5.42 -8.18 -7.42
C GLU A 140 4.97 -8.51 -8.84
N LEU A 141 5.90 -8.37 -9.80
CA LEU A 141 5.73 -8.81 -11.19
C LEU A 141 6.82 -9.82 -11.54
N ILE A 142 6.42 -10.93 -12.15
CA ILE A 142 7.32 -11.98 -12.59
C ILE A 142 7.43 -11.94 -14.11
N PHE A 143 8.70 -11.97 -14.58
CA PHE A 143 9.05 -11.96 -15.99
C PHE A 143 9.90 -13.17 -16.34
N GLU A 144 9.72 -13.64 -17.58
CA GLU A 144 10.62 -14.60 -18.22
C GLU A 144 11.39 -13.88 -19.32
N THR A 145 12.72 -14.00 -19.33
CA THR A 145 13.58 -13.36 -20.31
C THR A 145 14.81 -14.24 -20.60
N PRO A 146 15.38 -14.22 -21.82
CA PRO A 146 16.65 -14.86 -22.10
C PRO A 146 17.76 -14.36 -21.17
N LYS A 147 18.64 -15.27 -20.74
CA LYS A 147 19.70 -14.98 -19.76
C LYS A 147 20.61 -13.84 -20.21
N GLU A 148 20.94 -13.79 -21.49
CA GLU A 148 21.75 -12.75 -22.12
C GLU A 148 21.08 -11.37 -22.13
N GLU A 149 19.76 -11.33 -22.10
CA GLU A 149 19.00 -10.09 -22.08
C GLU A 149 18.65 -9.60 -20.64
N ALA A 150 18.79 -10.45 -19.64
CA ALA A 150 18.32 -10.22 -18.29
C ALA A 150 18.79 -8.86 -17.72
N LYS A 151 20.05 -8.50 -17.88
CA LYS A 151 20.60 -7.23 -17.38
C LYS A 151 19.97 -6.01 -18.05
N ARG A 152 19.72 -6.08 -19.35
CA ARG A 152 19.10 -4.98 -20.12
C ARG A 152 17.62 -4.84 -19.75
N ILE A 153 16.91 -5.96 -19.66
CA ILE A 153 15.49 -6.00 -19.32
C ILE A 153 15.25 -5.56 -17.87
N SER A 154 16.10 -5.99 -16.94
CA SER A 154 16.06 -5.53 -15.54
C SER A 154 16.08 -4.01 -15.42
N LYS A 155 16.95 -3.35 -16.19
CA LYS A 155 17.01 -1.88 -16.20
C LYS A 155 15.71 -1.26 -16.73
N ILE A 156 15.14 -1.80 -17.80
CA ILE A 156 13.86 -1.33 -18.35
C ILE A 156 12.74 -1.47 -17.32
N ILE A 157 12.67 -2.62 -16.63
CA ILE A 157 11.65 -2.88 -15.62
C ILE A 157 11.76 -1.87 -14.47
N ILE A 158 12.97 -1.69 -13.91
CA ILE A 158 13.21 -0.75 -12.82
C ILE A 158 12.85 0.69 -13.24
N ASP A 159 13.30 1.13 -14.41
CA ASP A 159 13.06 2.48 -14.91
C ASP A 159 11.55 2.74 -15.13
N GLU A 160 10.81 1.82 -15.75
CA GLU A 160 9.37 1.97 -16.00
C GLU A 160 8.55 1.90 -14.70
N MET A 161 8.85 0.98 -13.78
CA MET A 161 8.13 0.84 -12.52
C MET A 161 8.39 2.02 -11.58
N SER A 162 9.64 2.45 -11.42
CA SER A 162 9.99 3.57 -10.54
C SER A 162 9.51 4.93 -11.05
N SER A 163 9.34 5.06 -12.37
CA SER A 163 8.88 6.30 -13.00
C SER A 163 7.37 6.38 -13.22
N VAL A 164 6.62 5.34 -12.86
CA VAL A 164 5.17 5.25 -13.18
C VAL A 164 4.35 6.41 -12.59
N VAL A 165 4.76 6.93 -11.45
CA VAL A 165 4.10 8.07 -10.77
C VAL A 165 4.68 9.44 -11.15
N LYS A 166 5.71 9.47 -12.00
CA LYS A 166 6.27 10.71 -12.55
C LYS A 166 5.52 11.05 -13.83
N SER A 167 4.38 11.70 -13.70
CA SER A 167 3.63 12.26 -14.84
C SER A 167 3.39 13.75 -14.61
N GLU A 168 3.07 14.49 -15.69
CA GLU A 168 2.72 15.91 -15.60
C GLU A 168 1.54 16.17 -14.65
N GLN A 169 0.67 15.16 -14.45
CA GLN A 169 -0.53 15.26 -13.64
C GLN A 169 -0.35 14.77 -12.19
N HIS A 170 0.67 13.96 -11.91
CA HIS A 170 0.90 13.35 -10.60
C HIS A 170 2.40 13.35 -10.30
N SER A 171 2.80 14.12 -9.31
CA SER A 171 4.17 14.13 -8.79
C SER A 171 4.15 13.61 -7.35
N PHE A 172 4.78 12.45 -7.13
CA PHE A 172 5.04 11.96 -5.79
C PHE A 172 6.28 12.64 -5.24
N SER A 173 6.18 13.14 -4.02
CA SER A 173 7.33 13.67 -3.28
C SER A 173 8.25 12.57 -2.75
N ILE A 174 7.73 11.33 -2.66
CA ILE A 174 8.46 10.15 -2.20
C ILE A 174 8.81 9.29 -3.42
N PRO A 175 10.09 8.90 -3.61
CA PRO A 175 10.48 8.03 -4.71
C PRO A 175 9.90 6.62 -4.51
N LEU A 176 9.46 5.99 -5.60
CA LEU A 176 9.19 4.56 -5.62
C LEU A 176 10.49 3.81 -5.87
N THR A 177 10.86 2.96 -4.94
CA THR A 177 11.98 2.01 -5.08
C THR A 177 11.46 0.68 -5.59
N VAL A 178 12.24 0.04 -6.45
CA VAL A 178 11.92 -1.27 -7.02
C VAL A 178 13.09 -2.19 -6.72
N ASP A 179 12.83 -3.24 -5.96
CA ASP A 179 13.77 -4.32 -5.72
C ASP A 179 13.60 -5.36 -6.84
N LEU A 180 14.71 -5.83 -7.40
CA LEU A 180 14.70 -6.77 -8.50
C LEU A 180 15.68 -7.93 -8.21
N ASN A 181 15.14 -9.14 -8.27
CA ASN A 181 15.89 -10.37 -8.16
C ASN A 181 15.88 -11.14 -9.49
N THR A 182 16.92 -11.89 -9.76
CA THR A 182 17.02 -12.76 -10.94
C THR A 182 17.39 -14.17 -10.51
N GLY A 183 16.76 -15.18 -11.12
CA GLY A 183 16.99 -16.59 -10.82
C GLY A 183 16.63 -17.48 -12.01
N GLU A 184 17.00 -18.74 -11.96
CA GLU A 184 16.67 -19.71 -13.02
C GLU A 184 15.22 -20.24 -12.92
N ASN A 185 14.62 -20.09 -11.77
CA ASN A 185 13.21 -20.42 -11.51
C ASN A 185 12.68 -19.59 -10.34
N TRP A 186 11.35 -19.55 -10.18
CA TRP A 186 10.71 -18.76 -9.14
C TRP A 186 11.16 -19.11 -7.71
N GLY A 187 11.42 -20.38 -7.42
CA GLY A 187 11.88 -20.80 -6.09
C GLY A 187 13.28 -20.29 -5.70
N THR A 188 14.03 -19.71 -6.63
CA THR A 188 15.37 -19.12 -6.39
C THR A 188 15.37 -17.61 -6.36
N LEU A 189 14.19 -16.95 -6.44
CA LEU A 189 14.05 -15.48 -6.43
C LEU A 189 13.99 -14.87 -5.03
N HIS A 190 13.88 -15.70 -3.97
CA HIS A 190 13.76 -15.28 -2.57
C HIS A 190 14.97 -15.70 -1.74
#